data_0e3eae4e8a5e33f443607d066fc75365
#
_entry.id   0e3eae4e8a5e33f443607d066fc75365
#
_cell.length_a   1.000
_cell.length_b   1.000
_cell.length_c   1.000
_cell.angle_alpha   90.00
_cell.angle_beta   90.00
_cell.angle_gamma   90.00
#
_symmetry.space_group_name_H-M   'P 1'
#
loop_
_entity.id
_entity.type
_entity.pdbx_description
1 polymer ?
#
loop_
_entity_poly.entity_id
_entity_poly.type
_entity_poly.pdbx_seq_one_letter_code
_entity_poly.pdbx_strand_id
1 'polypeptide(L)'
;MEIKRRDFLKLLGVGGATAAISGCSSGSPEKLIPYLIPAEEIIPGQATSYATVCRECPAGCGMLAKTIEGRVIKAEGNPKHPVNQGRLCARGQASVQGEQLLKLVKEHLKTKTS
;
A
#
# COMPACT_ATOMS: atom_id res chain seq x y z
N MET A 1 10.81 -30.51 42.78
CA MET A 1 9.85 -31.09 41.82
C MET A 1 10.64 -31.60 40.63
N GLU A 2 10.81 -32.90 40.50
CA GLU A 2 11.49 -33.48 39.32
C GLU A 2 10.44 -33.67 38.24
N ILE A 3 10.57 -32.85 37.19
CA ILE A 3 9.73 -32.97 35.98
C ILE A 3 10.30 -34.13 35.16
N LYS A 4 9.57 -35.22 35.03
CA LYS A 4 9.95 -36.35 34.17
C LYS A 4 9.91 -35.92 32.70
N ARG A 5 10.85 -36.42 31.87
CA ARG A 5 10.95 -36.07 30.43
C ARG A 5 9.64 -36.26 29.67
N ARG A 6 8.83 -37.24 30.05
CA ARG A 6 7.49 -37.49 29.47
C ARG A 6 6.48 -36.38 29.77
N ASP A 7 6.53 -35.81 30.97
CA ASP A 7 5.60 -34.74 31.37
C ASP A 7 5.96 -33.42 30.70
N PHE A 8 7.25 -33.18 30.48
CA PHE A 8 7.74 -32.06 29.68
C PHE A 8 7.26 -32.13 28.23
N LEU A 9 7.34 -33.31 27.58
CA LEU A 9 6.86 -33.48 26.20
C LEU A 9 5.33 -33.34 26.10
N LYS A 10 4.57 -33.78 27.09
CA LYS A 10 3.11 -33.55 27.14
C LYS A 10 2.78 -32.07 27.27
N LEU A 11 3.48 -31.36 28.12
CA LEU A 11 3.30 -29.91 28.30
C LEU A 11 3.64 -29.14 27.02
N LEU A 12 4.72 -29.52 26.30
CA LEU A 12 5.11 -28.97 25.05
C LEU A 12 4.10 -29.25 23.91
N GLY A 13 3.54 -30.47 23.89
CA GLY A 13 2.52 -30.87 22.93
C GLY A 13 1.23 -30.08 23.09
N VAL A 14 0.76 -29.90 24.31
CA VAL A 14 -0.46 -29.12 24.61
C VAL A 14 -0.20 -27.62 24.39
N GLY A 15 0.94 -27.09 24.85
CA GLY A 15 1.32 -25.70 24.65
C GLY A 15 1.58 -25.33 23.21
N GLY A 16 2.20 -26.24 22.43
CA GLY A 16 2.44 -26.06 21.00
C GLY A 16 1.15 -26.06 20.17
N ALA A 17 0.19 -26.91 20.51
CA ALA A 17 -1.09 -26.95 19.81
C ALA A 17 -1.90 -25.66 20.02
N THR A 18 -1.90 -25.08 21.23
CA THR A 18 -2.59 -23.81 21.49
C THR A 18 -1.91 -22.63 20.79
N ALA A 19 -0.58 -22.61 20.71
CA ALA A 19 0.16 -21.58 19.99
C ALA A 19 -0.06 -21.64 18.45
N ALA A 20 -0.21 -22.86 17.90
CA ALA A 20 -0.51 -23.02 16.48
C ALA A 20 -1.91 -22.52 16.08
N ILE A 21 -2.90 -22.63 16.99
CA ILE A 21 -4.27 -22.15 16.74
C ILE A 21 -4.35 -20.62 16.85
N SER A 22 -3.55 -19.99 17.70
CA SER A 22 -3.52 -18.52 17.83
C SER A 22 -2.68 -17.83 16.75
N GLY A 23 -1.89 -18.59 15.99
CA GLY A 23 -1.08 -18.09 14.88
C GLY A 23 -1.87 -17.73 13.60
N CYS A 24 -3.16 -18.03 13.54
CA CYS A 24 -4.04 -17.50 12.50
C CYS A 24 -4.25 -16.01 12.76
N SER A 25 -3.29 -15.24 12.29
CA SER A 25 -3.29 -13.79 12.27
C SER A 25 -4.63 -13.26 11.76
N SER A 26 -5.22 -12.37 12.52
CA SER A 26 -6.35 -11.52 12.18
C SER A 26 -6.01 -10.47 11.10
N GLY A 27 -5.25 -10.84 10.08
CA GLY A 27 -5.14 -10.05 8.87
C GLY A 27 -6.50 -10.05 8.19
N SER A 28 -7.11 -8.86 8.01
CA SER A 28 -8.41 -8.76 7.37
C SER A 28 -8.37 -9.50 6.03
N PRO A 29 -9.31 -10.41 5.75
CA PRO A 29 -9.32 -11.21 4.51
C PRO A 29 -9.40 -10.35 3.25
N GLU A 30 -9.83 -9.11 3.37
CA GLU A 30 -9.88 -8.13 2.29
C GLU A 30 -8.53 -7.85 1.62
N LYS A 31 -7.42 -8.07 2.33
CA LYS A 31 -6.07 -7.89 1.75
C LYS A 31 -5.56 -9.09 0.98
N LEU A 32 -6.20 -10.25 1.14
CA LEU A 32 -5.81 -11.51 0.51
C LEU A 32 -6.62 -11.81 -0.75
N ILE A 33 -7.75 -11.14 -0.96
CA ILE A 33 -8.58 -11.33 -2.15
C ILE A 33 -8.11 -10.34 -3.21
N PRO A 34 -7.47 -10.79 -4.30
CA PRO A 34 -7.17 -9.92 -5.42
C PRO A 34 -8.48 -9.40 -6.02
N TYR A 35 -8.44 -8.27 -6.70
CA TYR A 35 -9.59 -7.73 -7.40
C TYR A 35 -10.25 -8.82 -8.24
N LEU A 36 -11.52 -9.09 -8.00
CA LEU A 36 -12.30 -10.08 -8.77
C LEU A 36 -12.43 -9.68 -10.25
N ILE A 37 -12.37 -8.38 -10.53
CA ILE A 37 -12.36 -7.82 -11.86
C ILE A 37 -11.11 -6.93 -11.93
N PRO A 38 -10.03 -7.37 -12.59
CA PRO A 38 -8.89 -6.49 -12.82
C PRO A 38 -9.36 -5.29 -13.64
N ALA A 39 -8.89 -4.09 -13.28
CA ALA A 39 -9.13 -2.92 -14.10
C ALA A 39 -8.61 -3.21 -15.52
N GLU A 40 -9.39 -2.85 -16.52
CA GLU A 40 -9.03 -3.06 -17.92
C GLU A 40 -7.62 -2.52 -18.18
N GLU A 41 -6.79 -3.29 -18.90
CA GLU A 41 -5.41 -2.96 -19.28
C GLU A 41 -4.34 -3.00 -18.15
N ILE A 42 -4.61 -3.55 -17.00
CA ILE A 42 -3.56 -3.78 -15.99
C ILE A 42 -2.88 -5.13 -16.27
N ILE A 43 -1.65 -5.07 -16.76
CA ILE A 43 -0.77 -6.23 -16.87
C ILE A 43 0.09 -6.27 -15.59
N PRO A 44 0.07 -7.37 -14.81
CA PRO A 44 0.89 -7.50 -13.60
C PRO A 44 2.37 -7.20 -13.88
N GLY A 45 2.98 -6.32 -13.07
CA GLY A 45 4.37 -5.92 -13.23
C GLY A 45 4.64 -4.86 -14.29
N GLN A 46 3.67 -4.48 -15.09
CA GLN A 46 3.81 -3.41 -16.08
C GLN A 46 3.25 -2.08 -15.54
N ALA A 47 4.03 -1.02 -15.68
CA ALA A 47 3.60 0.31 -15.26
C ALA A 47 2.68 0.94 -16.31
N THR A 48 1.51 1.42 -15.88
CA THR A 48 0.59 2.21 -16.68
C THR A 48 0.69 3.68 -16.30
N SER A 49 0.66 4.60 -17.27
CA SER A 49 0.78 6.03 -17.04
C SER A 49 -0.55 6.74 -17.29
N TYR A 50 -1.04 7.46 -16.29
CA TYR A 50 -2.27 8.26 -16.38
C TYR A 50 -1.95 9.74 -16.41
N ALA A 51 -2.54 10.47 -17.34
CA ALA A 51 -2.41 11.92 -17.41
C ALA A 51 -3.32 12.58 -16.36
N THR A 52 -2.75 13.46 -15.55
CA THR A 52 -3.45 14.20 -14.51
C THR A 52 -2.84 15.58 -14.31
N VAL A 53 -3.38 16.37 -13.40
CA VAL A 53 -2.93 17.74 -13.10
C VAL A 53 -2.44 17.81 -11.66
N CYS A 54 -1.29 18.46 -11.45
CA CYS A 54 -0.75 18.72 -10.13
C CYS A 54 -1.61 19.77 -9.41
N ARG A 55 -1.97 19.51 -8.15
CA ARG A 55 -2.79 20.40 -7.31
C ARG A 55 -2.02 21.01 -6.13
N GLU A 56 -0.70 20.86 -6.09
CA GLU A 56 0.14 21.35 -4.99
C GLU A 56 0.29 22.90 -4.98
N CYS A 57 0.02 23.53 -6.11
CA CYS A 57 0.04 24.97 -6.25
C CYS A 57 -0.90 25.41 -7.41
N PRO A 58 -1.22 26.71 -7.51
CA PRO A 58 -2.14 27.22 -8.52
C PRO A 58 -1.62 27.13 -9.97
N ALA A 59 -0.35 26.75 -10.17
CA ALA A 59 0.23 26.64 -11.51
C ALA A 59 -0.40 25.55 -12.39
N GLY A 60 -1.06 24.54 -11.80
CA GLY A 60 -1.81 23.53 -12.52
C GLY A 60 -1.00 22.73 -13.54
N CYS A 61 0.26 22.38 -13.23
CA CYS A 61 1.14 21.63 -14.13
C CYS A 61 0.55 20.26 -14.49
N GLY A 62 0.56 19.91 -15.78
CA GLY A 62 0.21 18.58 -16.24
C GLY A 62 1.27 17.57 -15.86
N MET A 63 0.84 16.43 -15.28
CA MET A 63 1.73 15.35 -14.90
C MET A 63 1.22 14.00 -15.38
N LEU A 64 2.14 13.05 -15.47
CA LEU A 64 1.89 11.65 -15.75
C LEU A 64 2.12 10.88 -14.44
N ALA A 65 1.06 10.31 -13.90
CA ALA A 65 1.12 9.43 -12.75
C ALA A 65 1.39 7.99 -13.23
N LYS A 66 2.54 7.45 -12.87
CA LYS A 66 2.93 6.07 -13.16
C LYS A 66 2.39 5.16 -12.08
N THR A 67 1.57 4.19 -12.45
CA THR A 67 0.94 3.26 -11.52
C THR A 67 1.38 1.83 -11.80
N ILE A 68 1.58 1.05 -10.74
CA ILE A 68 1.72 -0.41 -10.81
C ILE A 68 0.66 -1.00 -9.88
N GLU A 69 -0.16 -1.90 -10.39
CA GLU A 69 -1.20 -2.61 -9.62
C GLU A 69 -2.10 -1.66 -8.81
N GLY A 70 -2.50 -0.53 -9.42
CA GLY A 70 -3.35 0.47 -8.77
C GLY A 70 -2.66 1.40 -7.79
N ARG A 71 -1.35 1.26 -7.58
CA ARG A 71 -0.55 2.15 -6.73
C ARG A 71 0.29 3.11 -7.56
N VAL A 72 0.18 4.40 -7.27
CA VAL A 72 1.04 5.42 -7.88
C VAL A 72 2.45 5.29 -7.30
N ILE A 73 3.43 5.07 -8.18
CA ILE A 73 4.84 4.91 -7.81
C ILE A 73 5.69 6.14 -8.14
N LYS A 74 5.30 6.89 -9.18
CA LYS A 74 6.07 8.04 -9.65
C LYS A 74 5.16 9.07 -10.32
N ALA A 75 5.49 10.34 -10.16
CA ALA A 75 4.91 11.46 -10.91
C ALA A 75 5.98 12.12 -11.80
N GLU A 76 5.70 12.26 -13.06
CA GLU A 76 6.56 12.93 -14.06
C GLU A 76 5.78 14.05 -14.75
N GLY A 77 6.48 15.07 -15.26
CA GLY A 77 5.82 16.11 -16.05
C GLY A 77 5.31 15.57 -17.38
N ASN A 78 4.12 16.03 -17.79
CA ASN A 78 3.55 15.66 -19.08
C ASN A 78 4.16 16.51 -20.20
N PRO A 79 4.92 15.93 -21.15
CA PRO A 79 5.56 16.67 -22.23
C PRO A 79 4.55 17.29 -23.22
N LYS A 80 3.33 16.74 -23.27
CA LYS A 80 2.27 17.26 -24.15
C LYS A 80 1.47 18.39 -23.51
N HIS A 81 1.72 18.73 -22.23
CA HIS A 81 1.00 19.80 -21.58
C HIS A 81 1.55 21.18 -21.96
N PRO A 82 0.70 22.14 -22.38
CA PRO A 82 1.15 23.40 -22.96
C PRO A 82 1.91 24.32 -21.99
N VAL A 83 1.60 24.22 -20.69
CA VAL A 83 2.18 25.12 -19.67
C VAL A 83 3.56 24.66 -19.22
N ASN A 84 3.71 23.42 -18.82
CA ASN A 84 4.94 22.90 -18.20
C ASN A 84 5.82 22.05 -19.11
N GLN A 85 5.33 21.62 -20.28
CA GLN A 85 6.09 20.92 -21.32
C GLN A 85 7.04 19.84 -20.77
N GLY A 86 6.54 18.98 -19.90
CA GLY A 86 7.31 17.90 -19.28
C GLY A 86 8.10 18.29 -18.03
N ARG A 87 8.14 19.54 -17.64
CA ARG A 87 8.81 19.98 -16.41
C ARG A 87 7.88 19.82 -15.23
N LEU A 88 8.40 19.29 -14.12
CA LEU A 88 7.68 19.16 -12.86
C LEU A 88 8.59 19.56 -11.72
N CYS A 89 8.11 20.43 -10.83
CA CYS A 89 8.88 20.90 -9.68
C CYS A 89 8.99 19.79 -8.59
N ALA A 90 9.89 19.98 -7.64
CA ALA A 90 10.11 19.02 -6.55
C ALA A 90 8.83 18.72 -5.75
N ARG A 91 7.95 19.70 -5.52
CA ARG A 91 6.65 19.51 -4.87
C ARG A 91 5.76 18.56 -5.65
N GLY A 92 5.63 18.76 -6.97
CA GLY A 92 4.82 17.91 -7.82
C GLY A 92 5.35 16.48 -7.87
N GLN A 93 6.68 16.29 -7.85
CA GLN A 93 7.28 14.96 -7.77
C GLN A 93 7.05 14.30 -6.40
N ALA A 94 7.09 15.07 -5.31
CA ALA A 94 6.85 14.59 -3.96
C ALA A 94 5.37 14.36 -3.62
N SER A 95 4.42 14.80 -4.46
CA SER A 95 2.97 14.65 -4.22
C SER A 95 2.54 13.19 -4.00
N VAL A 96 3.21 12.24 -4.67
CA VAL A 96 2.99 10.79 -4.48
C VAL A 96 3.25 10.36 -3.03
N GLN A 97 4.29 10.90 -2.39
CA GLN A 97 4.63 10.59 -0.99
C GLN A 97 3.62 11.23 -0.03
N GLY A 98 3.15 12.44 -0.32
CA GLY A 98 2.11 13.12 0.45
C GLY A 98 0.81 12.33 0.50
N GLU A 99 0.38 11.74 -0.61
CA GLU A 99 -0.82 10.91 -0.64
C GLU A 99 -0.67 9.62 0.18
N GLN A 100 0.50 8.99 0.12
CA GLN A 100 0.80 7.81 0.93
C GLN A 100 0.80 8.14 2.43
N LEU A 101 1.38 9.27 2.81
CA LEU A 101 1.39 9.74 4.20
C LEU A 101 -0.03 10.03 4.71
N LEU A 102 -0.87 10.66 3.91
CA LEU A 102 -2.27 10.92 4.26
C LEU A 102 -3.08 9.65 4.51
N LYS A 103 -2.83 8.59 3.74
CA LYS A 103 -3.46 7.28 3.97
C LYS A 103 -3.04 6.69 5.32
N LEU A 104 -1.75 6.72 5.64
CA LEU A 104 -1.22 6.23 6.93
C LEU A 104 -1.78 7.03 8.12
N VAL A 105 -1.87 8.36 8.01
CA VAL A 105 -2.44 9.20 9.06
C VAL A 105 -3.92 8.91 9.26
N LYS A 106 -4.70 8.73 8.17
CA LYS A 106 -6.12 8.37 8.26
C LYS A 106 -6.35 7.01 8.92
N GLU A 107 -5.52 6.02 8.61
CA GLU A 107 -5.59 4.70 9.26
C GLU A 107 -5.27 4.79 10.75
N HIS A 108 -4.25 5.57 11.11
CA HIS A 108 -3.87 5.78 12.53
C HIS A 108 -4.94 6.51 13.34
N LEU A 109 -5.63 7.47 12.73
CA LEU A 109 -6.73 8.18 13.39
C LEU A 109 -7.95 7.29 13.58
N LYS A 110 -8.25 6.40 12.63
CA LYS A 110 -9.35 5.43 12.79
C LYS A 110 -9.11 4.45 13.93
N THR A 111 -7.88 3.99 14.13
CA THR A 111 -7.53 3.06 15.23
C THR A 111 -7.57 3.72 16.61
N LYS A 112 -7.45 5.04 16.71
CA LYS A 112 -7.54 5.77 17.99
C LYS A 112 -8.98 6.14 18.38
N THR A 113 -9.92 6.14 17.45
CA THR A 113 -11.32 6.53 17.68
C THR A 113 -12.25 5.33 17.86
N SER A 114 -11.76 4.11 17.77
CA SER A 114 -12.47 2.84 18.08
C SER A 114 -12.04 2.32 19.44
#